data_13f874c340fd20228e96b44cdbcdea60
#
_entry.id   13f874c340fd20228e96b44cdbcdea60
#
_cell.length_a   1.000
_cell.length_b   1.000
_cell.length_c   1.000
_cell.angle_alpha   90.00
_cell.angle_beta   90.00
_cell.angle_gamma   90.00
#
_symmetry.space_group_name_H-M   'P 1'
#
loop_
_entity.id
_entity.type
_entity.pdbx_description
1 polymer ?
#
loop_
_entity_poly.entity_id
_entity_poly.type
_entity_poly.pdbx_seq_one_letter_code
_entity_poly.pdbx_strand_id
1 'polypeptide(L)'
;NDSASQPKCAIIADAVGWSRADLHFCVETTANNGSSYRASTSNSRMMIDGISGNVGIGTTSPTQGKLVVSGSGTGVNLSYGYLNSSGSTGIASGTNYYGIYATDRIACSEFNAFSDSRIKKNVVDINDSSALDKIRLLEPKIYNYIDEKQKGTSNVYGFIAQEVANVLPYAVTVGEGDIPNILTNSNVSVTSDSNVLELRLDTTVEGLTLSNTSNINITTDNDQYLTVPVLSFSGSNVITIQNSDKFTNVTGAYIHGEHIQDFNNLNKDAIWAVSTAALQEVDRQLQAEKAKVADLLARVTALENN
;
A
#
# COMPACT_ATOMS: atom_id res chain seq x y z
N ASN A 1 -1.17 37.88 -0.59
CA ASN A 1 -2.62 37.83 -0.32
C ASN A 1 -3.31 38.89 -1.19
N ASP A 2 -4.02 38.43 -2.18
CA ASP A 2 -4.92 39.24 -2.98
C ASP A 2 -6.07 39.72 -2.08
N SER A 3 -6.25 41.01 -1.93
CA SER A 3 -7.26 41.64 -1.06
C SER A 3 -8.72 41.31 -1.47
N ALA A 4 -8.91 40.66 -2.62
CA ALA A 4 -10.19 40.20 -3.13
C ALA A 4 -10.45 38.71 -2.92
N SER A 5 -9.47 37.92 -2.39
CA SER A 5 -9.62 36.45 -2.27
C SER A 5 -10.47 36.07 -1.06
N GLN A 6 -11.37 35.12 -1.28
CA GLN A 6 -12.17 34.55 -0.23
C GLN A 6 -11.35 33.50 0.57
N PRO A 7 -11.58 33.31 1.89
CA PRO A 7 -10.88 32.31 2.67
C PRO A 7 -11.16 30.91 2.11
N LYS A 8 -10.11 30.17 1.78
CA LYS A 8 -10.18 28.83 1.21
C LYS A 8 -10.07 27.72 2.26
N CYS A 9 -9.68 28.06 3.49
CA CYS A 9 -9.62 27.17 4.64
C CYS A 9 -10.34 27.80 5.82
N ALA A 10 -11.08 27.01 6.58
CA ALA A 10 -11.76 27.46 7.79
C ALA A 10 -11.89 26.30 8.79
N ILE A 11 -11.86 26.64 10.07
CA ILE A 11 -12.34 25.79 11.16
C ILE A 11 -13.66 26.39 11.62
N ILE A 12 -14.73 25.63 11.53
CA ILE A 12 -16.10 26.13 11.78
C ILE A 12 -16.72 25.26 12.86
N ALA A 13 -17.22 25.91 13.91
CA ALA A 13 -18.14 25.29 14.87
C ALA A 13 -19.57 25.55 14.37
N ASP A 14 -20.29 24.50 14.00
CA ASP A 14 -21.68 24.57 13.51
C ASP A 14 -22.64 24.09 14.63
N ALA A 15 -23.54 24.96 15.04
CA ALA A 15 -24.43 24.68 16.16
C ALA A 15 -25.50 23.63 15.79
N VAL A 16 -25.50 22.49 16.50
CA VAL A 16 -26.45 21.38 16.29
C VAL A 16 -27.53 21.31 17.39
N GLY A 17 -27.71 22.39 18.12
CA GLY A 17 -28.71 22.54 19.17
C GLY A 17 -28.25 22.06 20.58
N TRP A 18 -28.99 22.49 21.60
CA TRP A 18 -28.75 22.11 23.00
C TRP A 18 -27.33 22.40 23.50
N SER A 19 -26.75 23.54 23.11
CA SER A 19 -25.37 23.95 23.45
C SER A 19 -24.28 23.00 22.96
N ARG A 20 -24.51 22.29 21.85
CA ARG A 20 -23.57 21.42 21.16
C ARG A 20 -23.25 21.97 19.79
N ALA A 21 -22.06 21.67 19.30
CA ALA A 21 -21.64 22.07 17.98
C ALA A 21 -20.80 20.93 17.34
N ASP A 22 -20.95 20.78 16.03
CA ASP A 22 -20.01 20.04 15.20
C ASP A 22 -18.78 20.90 14.92
N LEU A 23 -17.60 20.31 14.90
CA LEU A 23 -16.37 20.97 14.55
C LEU A 23 -15.94 20.53 13.16
N HIS A 24 -15.89 21.46 12.21
CA HIS A 24 -15.55 21.20 10.81
C HIS A 24 -14.20 21.82 10.44
N PHE A 25 -13.36 21.01 9.77
CA PHE A 25 -12.17 21.46 9.06
C PHE A 25 -12.51 21.53 7.56
N CYS A 26 -12.65 22.75 7.05
CA CYS A 26 -13.19 23.02 5.72
C CYS A 26 -12.09 23.50 4.77
N VAL A 27 -12.06 22.94 3.56
CA VAL A 27 -11.14 23.33 2.49
C VAL A 27 -11.90 23.43 1.17
N GLU A 28 -11.97 24.64 0.63
CA GLU A 28 -12.51 24.91 -0.71
C GLU A 28 -11.39 24.77 -1.74
N THR A 29 -11.55 23.84 -2.67
CA THR A 29 -10.53 23.49 -3.68
C THR A 29 -10.71 24.22 -5.02
N THR A 30 -11.83 24.91 -5.22
CA THR A 30 -12.09 25.63 -6.48
C THR A 30 -11.24 26.88 -6.57
N ALA A 31 -10.45 27.00 -7.63
CA ALA A 31 -9.60 28.16 -7.91
C ALA A 31 -10.43 29.34 -8.46
N ASN A 32 -11.27 29.94 -7.61
CA ASN A 32 -12.12 31.07 -7.97
C ASN A 32 -12.25 32.03 -6.77
N ASN A 33 -12.23 33.31 -7.03
CA ASN A 33 -12.28 34.36 -6.00
C ASN A 33 -13.71 34.88 -5.69
N GLY A 34 -14.74 34.35 -6.32
CA GLY A 34 -16.13 34.71 -6.06
C GLY A 34 -16.57 34.34 -4.63
N SER A 35 -17.48 35.12 -4.05
CA SER A 35 -17.96 34.93 -2.67
C SER A 35 -18.59 33.56 -2.41
N SER A 36 -19.10 32.89 -3.45
CA SER A 36 -19.66 31.53 -3.39
C SER A 36 -18.57 30.45 -3.22
N TYR A 37 -17.30 30.78 -3.40
CA TYR A 37 -16.17 29.84 -3.35
C TYR A 37 -15.30 30.01 -2.10
N ARG A 38 -15.88 30.43 -1.00
CA ARG A 38 -15.24 30.45 0.32
C ARG A 38 -15.43 29.12 1.04
N ALA A 39 -14.50 28.79 1.92
CA ALA A 39 -14.65 27.61 2.78
C ALA A 39 -15.90 27.73 3.68
N SER A 40 -16.70 26.68 3.72
CA SER A 40 -17.93 26.55 4.49
C SER A 40 -18.11 25.10 4.95
N THR A 41 -19.12 24.79 5.75
CA THR A 41 -19.41 23.40 6.19
C THR A 41 -19.70 22.46 5.03
N SER A 42 -20.16 22.96 3.89
CA SER A 42 -20.31 22.15 2.64
C SER A 42 -18.99 21.66 2.06
N ASN A 43 -17.88 22.30 2.43
CA ASN A 43 -16.52 21.91 2.03
C ASN A 43 -15.77 21.20 3.17
N SER A 44 -16.48 20.62 4.13
CA SER A 44 -15.88 19.87 5.24
C SER A 44 -15.06 18.68 4.72
N ARG A 45 -13.79 18.62 5.09
CA ARG A 45 -12.89 17.47 4.78
C ARG A 45 -12.74 16.55 5.97
N MET A 46 -12.84 17.11 7.19
CA MET A 46 -12.87 16.36 8.43
C MET A 46 -13.87 17.05 9.37
N MET A 47 -14.61 16.27 10.16
CA MET A 47 -15.49 16.81 11.18
C MET A 47 -15.43 15.98 12.46
N ILE A 48 -15.79 16.59 13.56
CA ILE A 48 -16.09 15.92 14.84
C ILE A 48 -17.56 16.18 15.14
N ASP A 49 -18.35 15.12 15.21
CA ASP A 49 -19.78 15.18 15.53
C ASP A 49 -20.00 15.59 17.00
N GLY A 50 -20.68 16.67 17.21
CA GLY A 50 -20.89 17.27 18.55
C GLY A 50 -21.84 16.48 19.46
N ILE A 51 -22.49 15.42 18.94
CA ILE A 51 -23.40 14.55 19.70
C ILE A 51 -22.69 13.27 20.13
N SER A 52 -22.08 12.56 19.17
CA SER A 52 -21.45 11.26 19.39
C SER A 52 -19.95 11.35 19.74
N GLY A 53 -19.30 12.45 19.38
CA GLY A 53 -17.85 12.63 19.43
C GLY A 53 -17.11 11.76 18.39
N ASN A 54 -17.81 11.28 17.37
CA ASN A 54 -17.19 10.51 16.29
C ASN A 54 -16.48 11.47 15.32
N VAL A 55 -15.40 11.00 14.70
CA VAL A 55 -14.62 11.74 13.69
C VAL A 55 -14.98 11.21 12.32
N GLY A 56 -15.34 12.10 11.41
CA GLY A 56 -15.56 11.82 9.99
C GLY A 56 -14.43 12.42 9.14
N ILE A 57 -13.84 11.65 8.25
CA ILE A 57 -12.98 12.11 7.18
C ILE A 57 -13.68 11.83 5.86
N GLY A 58 -13.93 12.87 5.05
CA GLY A 58 -14.69 12.74 3.81
C GLY A 58 -16.19 12.49 4.01
N THR A 59 -16.70 12.58 5.24
CA THR A 59 -18.12 12.46 5.59
C THR A 59 -18.47 13.42 6.72
N THR A 60 -19.70 13.94 6.69
CA THR A 60 -20.31 14.72 7.77
C THR A 60 -21.36 13.92 8.56
N SER A 61 -21.40 12.59 8.39
CA SER A 61 -22.30 11.67 9.10
C SER A 61 -21.55 10.41 9.55
N PRO A 62 -20.63 10.52 10.54
CA PRO A 62 -19.81 9.41 11.01
C PRO A 62 -20.57 8.51 12.01
N THR A 63 -21.55 7.73 11.51
CA THR A 63 -22.45 6.93 12.37
C THR A 63 -21.95 5.51 12.66
N GLN A 64 -21.02 4.98 11.84
CA GLN A 64 -20.62 3.57 11.87
C GLN A 64 -19.51 3.26 12.89
N GLY A 65 -18.80 4.27 13.41
CA GLY A 65 -17.70 4.06 14.34
C GLY A 65 -17.09 5.36 14.86
N LYS A 66 -16.14 5.25 15.79
CA LYS A 66 -15.45 6.43 16.35
C LYS A 66 -14.61 7.20 15.32
N LEU A 67 -14.07 6.52 14.35
CA LEU A 67 -13.45 7.11 13.15
C LEU A 67 -14.09 6.50 11.91
N VAL A 68 -14.70 7.33 11.09
CA VAL A 68 -15.28 6.94 9.80
C VAL A 68 -14.53 7.65 8.69
N VAL A 69 -13.89 6.87 7.81
CA VAL A 69 -13.23 7.39 6.60
C VAL A 69 -14.09 7.02 5.40
N SER A 70 -14.61 8.02 4.70
CA SER A 70 -15.47 7.86 3.53
C SER A 70 -14.82 8.50 2.31
N GLY A 71 -14.89 7.80 1.19
CA GLY A 71 -14.19 8.18 -0.03
C GLY A 71 -12.80 7.57 -0.11
N SER A 72 -12.13 7.87 -1.18
CA SER A 72 -10.78 7.39 -1.49
C SER A 72 -9.86 8.55 -1.81
N GLY A 73 -8.61 8.44 -1.46
CA GLY A 73 -7.56 9.38 -1.87
C GLY A 73 -7.22 9.23 -3.35
N THR A 74 -6.41 10.12 -3.89
CA THR A 74 -5.72 9.91 -5.17
C THR A 74 -4.81 8.70 -5.00
N GLY A 75 -5.10 7.65 -5.75
CA GLY A 75 -4.55 6.35 -5.43
C GLY A 75 -3.14 6.13 -5.90
N VAL A 76 -2.54 5.17 -5.28
CA VAL A 76 -1.34 4.48 -5.74
C VAL A 76 -1.71 3.65 -6.97
N ASN A 77 -0.90 3.72 -8.02
CA ASN A 77 -1.10 2.96 -9.26
C ASN A 77 -0.94 1.46 -8.99
N LEU A 78 -2.05 0.80 -8.66
CA LEU A 78 -2.09 -0.66 -8.62
C LEU A 78 -3.01 -1.13 -9.75
N SER A 79 -2.55 -2.06 -10.58
CA SER A 79 -3.36 -2.65 -11.65
C SER A 79 -4.52 -3.44 -11.07
N TYR A 80 -5.69 -2.82 -10.95
CA TYR A 80 -6.92 -3.48 -10.55
C TYR A 80 -7.99 -3.21 -11.58
N GLY A 81 -8.61 -4.27 -12.11
CA GLY A 81 -9.66 -4.17 -13.10
C GLY A 81 -10.98 -3.66 -12.53
N TYR A 82 -11.15 -2.35 -12.44
CA TYR A 82 -12.44 -1.73 -12.17
C TYR A 82 -12.98 -0.98 -13.40
N LEU A 83 -14.30 -0.92 -13.52
CA LEU A 83 -14.97 -0.05 -14.49
C LEU A 83 -14.59 1.40 -14.21
N ASN A 84 -14.13 2.11 -15.23
CA ASN A 84 -14.01 3.57 -15.14
C ASN A 84 -15.43 4.19 -15.04
N SER A 85 -15.51 5.47 -14.70
CA SER A 85 -16.76 6.23 -14.59
C SER A 85 -17.62 6.25 -15.86
N SER A 86 -17.10 5.77 -16.99
CA SER A 86 -17.80 5.65 -18.28
C SER A 86 -18.35 4.25 -18.55
N GLY A 87 -18.24 3.30 -17.61
CA GLY A 87 -18.75 1.94 -17.78
C GLY A 87 -17.99 1.05 -18.75
N SER A 88 -16.78 1.46 -19.19
CA SER A 88 -15.94 0.66 -20.06
C SER A 88 -15.07 -0.27 -19.27
N THR A 89 -15.08 -1.56 -19.61
CA THR A 89 -14.09 -2.55 -19.17
C THR A 89 -12.78 -2.27 -19.89
N GLY A 90 -11.98 -1.36 -19.36
CA GLY A 90 -10.61 -1.20 -19.79
C GLY A 90 -9.71 -2.03 -18.89
N ILE A 91 -8.62 -2.52 -19.45
CA ILE A 91 -7.42 -2.75 -18.64
C ILE A 91 -7.01 -1.35 -18.19
N ALA A 92 -7.71 -0.85 -17.16
CA ALA A 92 -7.22 0.32 -16.49
C ALA A 92 -6.01 -0.18 -15.72
N SER A 93 -4.84 0.29 -16.06
CA SER A 93 -3.79 0.54 -15.10
C SER A 93 -4.47 1.38 -14.01
N GLY A 94 -5.18 0.71 -13.12
CA GLY A 94 -6.14 1.34 -12.22
C GLY A 94 -5.40 1.80 -11.00
N THR A 95 -5.54 3.05 -10.73
CA THR A 95 -5.24 3.65 -9.46
C THR A 95 -6.12 3.01 -8.39
N ASN A 96 -5.58 2.21 -7.49
CA ASN A 96 -6.33 1.74 -6.32
C ASN A 96 -6.50 2.90 -5.35
N TYR A 97 -7.73 3.08 -4.94
CA TYR A 97 -8.11 4.12 -3.99
C TYR A 97 -8.20 3.50 -2.60
N TYR A 98 -7.34 3.94 -1.70
CA TYR A 98 -7.38 3.51 -0.31
C TYR A 98 -8.11 4.55 0.54
N GLY A 99 -8.98 4.10 1.42
CA GLY A 99 -9.55 4.95 2.47
C GLY A 99 -8.51 5.27 3.55
N ILE A 100 -7.64 4.29 3.85
CA ILE A 100 -6.51 4.44 4.78
C ILE A 100 -5.28 3.82 4.11
N TYR A 101 -4.22 4.60 4.01
CA TYR A 101 -2.90 4.15 3.59
C TYR A 101 -1.93 4.30 4.76
N ALA A 102 -1.34 3.21 5.21
CA ALA A 102 -0.37 3.19 6.30
C ALA A 102 0.95 2.60 5.78
N THR A 103 2.04 3.34 5.97
CA THR A 103 3.40 2.90 5.60
C THR A 103 4.01 2.00 6.68
N ASP A 104 3.37 1.94 7.86
CA ASP A 104 3.78 1.11 8.97
C ASP A 104 2.67 0.12 9.38
N ARG A 105 2.89 -0.59 10.48
CA ARG A 105 1.98 -1.64 10.97
C ARG A 105 0.69 -1.03 11.52
N ILE A 106 -0.44 -1.68 11.25
CA ILE A 106 -1.71 -1.39 11.88
C ILE A 106 -2.00 -2.50 12.91
N ALA A 107 -2.22 -2.13 14.17
CA ALA A 107 -2.65 -3.05 15.21
C ALA A 107 -4.16 -2.89 15.45
N CYS A 108 -4.89 -3.98 15.35
CA CYS A 108 -6.31 -4.05 15.66
C CYS A 108 -6.64 -5.44 16.22
N SER A 109 -7.78 -5.55 16.92
CA SER A 109 -8.24 -6.85 17.43
C SER A 109 -8.72 -7.76 16.29
N GLU A 110 -9.28 -7.18 15.23
CA GLU A 110 -9.84 -7.92 14.08
C GLU A 110 -9.98 -7.02 12.86
N PHE A 111 -9.73 -7.58 11.66
CA PHE A 111 -10.08 -6.97 10.37
C PHE A 111 -11.31 -7.66 9.78
N ASN A 112 -12.41 -6.94 9.63
CA ASN A 112 -13.62 -7.42 8.99
C ASN A 112 -13.70 -6.95 7.54
N ALA A 113 -13.66 -7.89 6.58
CA ALA A 113 -13.82 -7.62 5.16
C ALA A 113 -15.28 -7.81 4.72
N PHE A 114 -15.81 -6.89 3.93
CA PHE A 114 -17.11 -7.06 3.30
C PHE A 114 -17.06 -8.18 2.25
N SER A 115 -17.87 -9.24 2.45
CA SER A 115 -17.86 -10.44 1.59
C SER A 115 -19.27 -10.97 1.30
N ASP A 116 -20.28 -10.11 1.33
CA ASP A 116 -21.67 -10.47 1.02
C ASP A 116 -21.81 -10.93 -0.43
N SER A 117 -22.56 -12.01 -0.66
CA SER A 117 -22.79 -12.55 -2.01
C SER A 117 -23.43 -11.55 -2.97
N ARG A 118 -24.24 -10.62 -2.46
CA ARG A 118 -24.95 -9.60 -3.25
C ARG A 118 -24.02 -8.57 -3.91
N ILE A 119 -22.81 -8.42 -3.42
CA ILE A 119 -21.80 -7.53 -4.04
C ILE A 119 -20.88 -8.28 -5.01
N LYS A 120 -21.11 -9.58 -5.23
CA LYS A 120 -20.28 -10.44 -6.08
C LYS A 120 -21.08 -10.93 -7.29
N LYS A 121 -20.40 -11.21 -8.38
CA LYS A 121 -20.98 -11.80 -9.59
C LYS A 121 -20.02 -12.86 -10.15
N ASN A 122 -20.55 -13.75 -10.99
CA ASN A 122 -19.77 -14.82 -11.64
C ASN A 122 -18.99 -15.70 -10.63
N VAL A 123 -19.67 -16.01 -9.51
CA VAL A 123 -19.08 -16.85 -8.45
C VAL A 123 -18.96 -18.26 -8.96
N VAL A 124 -17.75 -18.81 -8.93
CA VAL A 124 -17.44 -20.20 -9.28
C VAL A 124 -16.53 -20.79 -8.22
N ASP A 125 -16.60 -22.08 -8.02
CA ASP A 125 -15.72 -22.79 -7.09
C ASP A 125 -14.29 -22.85 -7.65
N ILE A 126 -13.30 -22.78 -6.74
CA ILE A 126 -11.91 -23.04 -7.10
C ILE A 126 -11.76 -24.55 -7.35
N ASN A 127 -11.11 -24.93 -8.43
CA ASN A 127 -10.82 -26.34 -8.70
C ASN A 127 -9.76 -26.85 -7.72
N ASP A 128 -10.15 -27.76 -6.84
CA ASP A 128 -9.35 -28.27 -5.73
C ASP A 128 -8.05 -28.95 -6.18
N SER A 129 -8.09 -29.78 -7.21
CA SER A 129 -6.90 -30.46 -7.74
C SER A 129 -5.89 -29.47 -8.29
N SER A 130 -6.35 -28.47 -9.06
CA SER A 130 -5.50 -27.41 -9.55
C SER A 130 -4.95 -26.52 -8.42
N ALA A 131 -5.75 -26.30 -7.35
CA ALA A 131 -5.30 -25.58 -6.18
C ALA A 131 -4.16 -26.32 -5.46
N LEU A 132 -4.29 -27.64 -5.27
CA LEU A 132 -3.25 -28.46 -4.65
C LEU A 132 -1.96 -28.44 -5.45
N ASP A 133 -2.03 -28.53 -6.78
CA ASP A 133 -0.85 -28.46 -7.64
C ASP A 133 -0.13 -27.12 -7.53
N LYS A 134 -0.88 -26.02 -7.46
CA LYS A 134 -0.31 -24.66 -7.26
C LYS A 134 0.33 -24.51 -5.88
N ILE A 135 -0.34 -24.95 -4.81
CA ILE A 135 0.20 -24.83 -3.45
C ILE A 135 1.51 -25.60 -3.28
N ARG A 136 1.68 -26.75 -3.95
CA ARG A 136 2.95 -27.50 -3.96
C ARG A 136 4.14 -26.74 -4.57
N LEU A 137 3.86 -25.73 -5.40
CA LEU A 137 4.88 -24.88 -6.05
C LEU A 137 5.18 -23.61 -5.26
N LEU A 138 4.37 -23.26 -4.27
CA LEU A 138 4.66 -22.10 -3.41
C LEU A 138 5.73 -22.45 -2.40
N GLU A 139 6.68 -21.55 -2.24
CA GLU A 139 7.80 -21.70 -1.31
C GLU A 139 7.70 -20.70 -0.15
N PRO A 140 7.24 -21.11 1.04
CA PRO A 140 7.33 -20.28 2.23
C PRO A 140 8.78 -19.96 2.59
N LYS A 141 9.08 -18.73 2.96
CA LYS A 141 10.42 -18.25 3.27
C LYS A 141 10.50 -17.71 4.69
N ILE A 142 11.72 -17.72 5.22
CA ILE A 142 12.13 -16.98 6.41
C ILE A 142 13.07 -15.88 5.91
N TYR A 143 12.81 -14.64 6.32
CA TYR A 143 13.62 -13.47 5.90
C TYR A 143 13.67 -12.40 6.98
N ASN A 144 14.58 -11.44 6.82
CA ASN A 144 14.61 -10.20 7.58
C ASN A 144 14.38 -9.02 6.62
N TYR A 145 13.87 -7.92 7.14
CA TYR A 145 13.77 -6.68 6.38
C TYR A 145 15.12 -5.98 6.32
N ILE A 146 15.42 -5.30 5.20
CA ILE A 146 16.64 -4.51 5.01
C ILE A 146 16.66 -3.35 6.01
N ASP A 147 15.55 -2.67 6.21
CA ASP A 147 15.42 -1.62 7.22
C ASP A 147 15.19 -2.22 8.61
N GLU A 148 16.27 -2.63 9.25
CA GLU A 148 16.23 -3.19 10.60
C GLU A 148 15.82 -2.16 11.67
N LYS A 149 16.06 -0.86 11.42
CA LYS A 149 15.69 0.19 12.37
C LYS A 149 14.19 0.34 12.49
N GLN A 150 13.49 0.29 11.35
CA GLN A 150 12.03 0.41 11.31
C GLN A 150 11.34 -0.94 11.58
N LYS A 151 11.85 -2.04 11.04
CA LYS A 151 11.17 -3.35 11.05
C LYS A 151 11.69 -4.31 12.11
N GLY A 152 12.85 -4.03 12.73
CA GLY A 152 13.54 -4.89 13.68
C GLY A 152 14.35 -6.00 13.00
N THR A 153 15.11 -6.75 13.82
CA THR A 153 16.03 -7.80 13.36
C THR A 153 15.46 -9.22 13.44
N SER A 154 14.20 -9.36 13.85
CA SER A 154 13.57 -10.66 14.03
C SER A 154 13.24 -11.33 12.69
N ASN A 155 13.36 -12.65 12.65
CA ASN A 155 12.94 -13.46 11.51
C ASN A 155 11.44 -13.28 11.24
N VAL A 156 11.10 -13.09 9.97
CA VAL A 156 9.73 -12.99 9.45
C VAL A 156 9.44 -14.21 8.58
N TYR A 157 8.27 -14.78 8.74
CA TYR A 157 7.79 -15.91 7.93
C TYR A 157 6.79 -15.39 6.90
N GLY A 158 6.99 -15.72 5.65
CA GLY A 158 6.10 -15.25 4.59
C GLY A 158 6.48 -15.78 3.22
N PHE A 159 6.18 -15.00 2.21
CA PHE A 159 6.44 -15.32 0.81
C PHE A 159 7.12 -14.14 0.12
N ILE A 160 7.89 -14.44 -0.93
CA ILE A 160 8.42 -13.44 -1.84
C ILE A 160 7.41 -13.23 -2.96
N ALA A 161 6.93 -12.00 -3.13
CA ALA A 161 5.84 -11.69 -4.06
C ALA A 161 6.16 -12.08 -5.51
N GLN A 162 7.41 -11.88 -5.96
CA GLN A 162 7.87 -12.27 -7.29
C GLN A 162 7.80 -13.79 -7.51
N GLU A 163 8.13 -14.59 -6.50
CA GLU A 163 8.01 -16.06 -6.57
C GLU A 163 6.54 -16.48 -6.62
N VAL A 164 5.69 -15.85 -5.80
CA VAL A 164 4.25 -16.10 -5.81
C VAL A 164 3.62 -15.73 -7.16
N ALA A 165 4.05 -14.63 -7.79
CA ALA A 165 3.55 -14.21 -9.09
C ALA A 165 3.70 -15.28 -10.18
N ASN A 166 4.75 -16.09 -10.12
CA ASN A 166 4.98 -17.18 -11.07
C ASN A 166 3.95 -18.32 -10.94
N VAL A 167 3.34 -18.49 -9.77
CA VAL A 167 2.40 -19.59 -9.47
C VAL A 167 0.96 -19.07 -9.39
N LEU A 168 0.75 -17.94 -8.72
CA LEU A 168 -0.53 -17.29 -8.46
C LEU A 168 -0.47 -15.82 -8.91
N PRO A 169 -0.43 -15.49 -10.19
CA PRO A 169 -0.27 -14.11 -10.65
C PRO A 169 -1.38 -13.18 -10.16
N TYR A 170 -2.58 -13.69 -9.91
CA TYR A 170 -3.71 -12.92 -9.37
C TYR A 170 -3.57 -12.60 -7.87
N ALA A 171 -2.62 -13.20 -7.16
CA ALA A 171 -2.30 -12.90 -5.76
C ALA A 171 -1.25 -11.79 -5.63
N VAL A 172 -0.73 -11.26 -6.74
CA VAL A 172 0.29 -10.21 -6.73
C VAL A 172 -0.21 -9.04 -7.57
N THR A 173 -0.03 -7.84 -7.03
CA THR A 173 -0.27 -6.59 -7.74
C THR A 173 1.02 -5.80 -7.81
N VAL A 174 1.26 -5.14 -8.93
CA VAL A 174 2.45 -4.32 -9.17
C VAL A 174 2.06 -2.84 -9.08
N GLY A 175 2.87 -2.05 -8.40
CA GLY A 175 2.64 -0.62 -8.24
C GLY A 175 3.91 0.13 -7.91
N GLU A 176 3.80 1.37 -7.48
CA GLU A 176 4.94 2.13 -6.98
C GLU A 176 5.23 1.77 -5.52
N GLY A 177 6.49 1.90 -5.12
CA GLY A 177 6.92 1.65 -3.76
C GLY A 177 8.37 2.01 -3.52
N ASP A 178 8.77 1.96 -2.25
CA ASP A 178 10.09 2.38 -1.79
C ASP A 178 10.93 1.18 -1.38
N ILE A 179 12.14 1.11 -1.90
CA ILE A 179 13.14 0.11 -1.52
C ILE A 179 14.15 0.78 -0.57
N PRO A 180 14.23 0.38 0.70
CA PRO A 180 15.14 0.98 1.67
C PRO A 180 16.57 0.41 1.50
N ASN A 181 17.19 0.64 0.36
CA ASN A 181 18.47 0.04 -0.03
C ASN A 181 19.68 0.98 0.07
N ILE A 182 19.50 2.21 0.60
CA ILE A 182 20.60 3.16 0.77
C ILE A 182 20.80 3.47 2.26
N LEU A 183 19.80 3.98 2.97
CA LEU A 183 19.74 4.18 4.43
C LEU A 183 20.98 4.89 5.03
N THR A 184 21.45 5.96 4.41
CA THR A 184 22.64 6.69 4.86
C THR A 184 22.47 8.20 4.76
N ASN A 185 23.21 8.94 5.59
CA ASN A 185 23.32 10.38 5.42
C ASN A 185 24.21 10.72 4.21
N SER A 186 24.04 11.95 3.74
CA SER A 186 24.85 12.52 2.68
C SER A 186 25.12 14.00 2.95
N ASN A 187 26.29 14.47 2.52
CA ASN A 187 26.55 15.89 2.38
C ASN A 187 26.03 16.37 1.04
N VAL A 188 25.34 17.49 1.04
CA VAL A 188 24.78 18.12 -0.17
C VAL A 188 25.64 19.31 -0.56
N SER A 189 26.11 19.36 -1.79
CA SER A 189 26.89 20.46 -2.32
C SER A 189 26.53 20.76 -3.78
N VAL A 190 26.68 22.03 -4.16
CA VAL A 190 26.52 22.46 -5.57
C VAL A 190 27.78 22.08 -6.33
N THR A 191 27.63 21.48 -7.50
CA THR A 191 28.76 21.15 -8.38
C THR A 191 29.27 22.40 -9.13
N SER A 192 30.23 22.25 -10.04
CA SER A 192 30.66 23.33 -10.94
C SER A 192 29.51 23.80 -11.86
N ASP A 193 28.51 22.96 -12.12
CA ASP A 193 27.23 23.34 -12.72
C ASP A 193 26.23 23.67 -11.62
N SER A 194 25.85 24.95 -11.50
CA SER A 194 24.91 25.44 -10.47
C SER A 194 23.53 24.77 -10.53
N ASN A 195 23.18 24.11 -11.64
CA ASN A 195 21.94 23.37 -11.79
C ASN A 195 22.01 21.94 -11.26
N VAL A 196 23.18 21.48 -10.80
CA VAL A 196 23.40 20.11 -10.34
C VAL A 196 23.91 20.10 -8.91
N LEU A 197 23.27 19.25 -8.08
CA LEU A 197 23.71 18.95 -6.72
C LEU A 197 24.43 17.61 -6.69
N GLU A 198 25.48 17.55 -5.90
CA GLU A 198 26.15 16.34 -5.50
C GLU A 198 25.70 15.94 -4.08
N LEU A 199 25.22 14.72 -3.94
CA LEU A 199 24.95 14.06 -2.66
C LEU A 199 26.07 13.04 -2.43
N ARG A 200 26.99 13.36 -1.52
CA ARG A 200 28.07 12.47 -1.13
C ARG A 200 27.67 11.67 0.08
N LEU A 201 27.49 10.37 -0.12
CA LEU A 201 27.08 9.43 0.94
C LEU A 201 28.17 9.30 2.00
N ASP A 202 27.78 9.26 3.25
CA ASP A 202 28.71 9.04 4.39
C ASP A 202 29.28 7.62 4.38
N THR A 203 28.55 6.67 3.80
CA THR A 203 28.98 5.28 3.68
C THR A 203 28.82 4.80 2.25
N THR A 204 29.72 3.94 1.80
CA THR A 204 29.58 3.23 0.52
C THR A 204 28.48 2.18 0.63
N VAL A 205 27.59 2.15 -0.35
CA VAL A 205 26.52 1.14 -0.42
C VAL A 205 26.92 0.09 -1.44
N GLU A 206 27.31 -1.09 -0.96
CA GLU A 206 27.74 -2.19 -1.84
C GLU A 206 26.56 -2.72 -2.66
N GLY A 207 26.81 -3.00 -3.93
CA GLY A 207 25.80 -3.55 -4.86
C GLY A 207 24.75 -2.55 -5.34
N LEU A 208 24.77 -1.29 -4.88
CA LEU A 208 23.87 -0.26 -5.35
C LEU A 208 24.17 0.08 -6.82
N THR A 209 23.14 0.04 -7.66
CA THR A 209 23.20 0.42 -9.06
C THR A 209 22.10 1.42 -9.39
N LEU A 210 22.46 2.70 -9.41
CA LEU A 210 21.56 3.76 -9.81
C LEU A 210 21.86 4.21 -11.24
N SER A 211 20.82 4.58 -11.96
CA SER A 211 20.91 5.13 -13.33
C SER A 211 20.15 6.45 -13.43
N ASN A 212 20.23 7.11 -14.57
CA ASN A 212 19.46 8.32 -14.84
C ASN A 212 17.94 8.08 -14.98
N THR A 213 17.47 6.85 -14.85
CA THR A 213 16.06 6.48 -14.78
C THR A 213 15.62 6.16 -13.34
N SER A 214 16.56 6.08 -12.39
CA SER A 214 16.25 5.85 -10.98
C SER A 214 15.70 7.11 -10.30
N ASN A 215 14.79 6.93 -9.37
CA ASN A 215 14.36 7.95 -8.42
C ASN A 215 14.78 7.53 -7.02
N ILE A 216 15.15 8.47 -6.18
CA ILE A 216 15.49 8.22 -4.78
C ILE A 216 14.65 9.06 -3.83
N ASN A 217 14.36 8.51 -2.67
CA ASN A 217 13.69 9.21 -1.59
C ASN A 217 14.72 9.75 -0.60
N ILE A 218 14.61 11.03 -0.29
CA ILE A 218 15.49 11.74 0.60
C ILE A 218 14.72 12.56 1.63
N THR A 219 15.29 12.73 2.82
CA THR A 219 14.86 13.75 3.79
C THR A 219 16.00 14.75 3.96
N THR A 220 15.74 16.00 3.68
CA THR A 220 16.72 17.09 3.80
C THR A 220 16.88 17.53 5.26
N ASP A 221 17.97 18.26 5.56
CA ASP A 221 18.26 18.82 6.90
C ASP A 221 17.29 19.92 7.34
N ASN A 222 16.38 20.38 6.46
CA ASN A 222 15.23 21.24 6.77
C ASN A 222 13.89 20.47 6.80
N ASP A 223 13.92 19.16 7.06
CA ASP A 223 12.77 18.26 7.25
C ASP A 223 11.85 18.09 6.03
N GLN A 224 12.35 18.31 4.81
CA GLN A 224 11.57 18.03 3.60
C GLN A 224 11.78 16.61 3.11
N TYR A 225 10.71 15.84 2.97
CA TYR A 225 10.73 14.53 2.29
C TYR A 225 10.49 14.73 0.80
N LEU A 226 11.42 14.26 -0.03
CA LEU A 226 11.40 14.46 -1.48
C LEU A 226 11.73 13.17 -2.21
N THR A 227 11.01 12.90 -3.31
CA THR A 227 11.42 11.93 -4.33
C THR A 227 12.07 12.71 -5.47
N VAL A 228 13.30 12.35 -5.80
CA VAL A 228 14.10 13.08 -6.80
C VAL A 228 14.72 12.14 -7.82
N PRO A 229 14.73 12.52 -9.11
CA PRO A 229 15.40 11.74 -10.14
C PRO A 229 16.92 11.83 -10.00
N VAL A 230 17.59 10.70 -10.20
CA VAL A 230 19.04 10.60 -10.25
C VAL A 230 19.52 11.04 -11.62
N LEU A 231 20.54 11.89 -11.69
CA LEU A 231 21.23 12.22 -12.93
C LEU A 231 22.40 11.28 -13.20
N SER A 232 23.17 10.98 -12.17
CA SER A 232 24.25 9.99 -12.23
C SER A 232 24.59 9.42 -10.87
N PHE A 233 25.24 8.26 -10.88
CA PHE A 233 25.84 7.62 -9.70
C PHE A 233 27.27 7.20 -10.02
N SER A 234 28.22 7.56 -9.18
CA SER A 234 29.64 7.29 -9.41
C SER A 234 30.39 6.95 -8.14
N GLY A 235 31.44 6.15 -8.26
CA GLY A 235 32.33 5.82 -7.16
C GLY A 235 31.69 5.14 -5.96
N SER A 236 30.51 4.53 -6.13
CA SER A 236 29.72 3.84 -5.09
C SER A 236 29.26 4.73 -3.92
N ASN A 237 29.48 6.04 -3.97
CA ASN A 237 29.09 6.96 -2.90
C ASN A 237 28.73 8.38 -3.35
N VAL A 238 28.67 8.66 -4.66
CA VAL A 238 28.28 9.99 -5.15
C VAL A 238 27.07 9.88 -6.07
N ILE A 239 25.99 10.53 -5.65
CA ILE A 239 24.76 10.67 -6.44
C ILE A 239 24.67 12.12 -6.89
N THR A 240 24.32 12.36 -8.15
CA THR A 240 23.99 13.71 -8.63
C THR A 240 22.49 13.81 -8.94
N ILE A 241 21.90 14.94 -8.58
CA ILE A 241 20.50 15.25 -8.81
C ILE A 241 20.35 16.68 -9.38
N GLN A 242 19.16 16.98 -9.93
CA GLN A 242 18.83 18.33 -10.37
C GLN A 242 18.68 19.28 -9.18
N ASN A 243 19.35 20.44 -9.21
CA ASN A 243 19.13 21.52 -8.24
C ASN A 243 17.78 22.20 -8.48
N SER A 244 17.14 22.61 -7.42
CA SER A 244 15.87 23.36 -7.44
C SER A 244 15.71 24.18 -6.16
N ASP A 245 14.71 25.06 -6.13
CA ASP A 245 14.41 25.90 -4.96
C ASP A 245 14.14 25.10 -3.67
N LYS A 246 13.78 23.81 -3.80
CA LYS A 246 13.58 22.90 -2.67
C LYS A 246 14.87 22.62 -1.90
N PHE A 247 16.04 22.84 -2.50
CA PHE A 247 17.35 22.62 -1.92
C PHE A 247 18.03 23.91 -1.44
N THR A 248 17.29 25.02 -1.39
CA THR A 248 17.84 26.29 -0.88
C THR A 248 18.28 26.12 0.59
N ASN A 249 19.54 26.41 0.86
CA ASN A 249 20.18 26.24 2.17
C ASN A 249 20.22 24.80 2.71
N VAL A 250 20.04 23.79 1.88
CA VAL A 250 20.22 22.38 2.24
C VAL A 250 21.72 22.07 2.17
N THR A 251 22.28 21.51 3.24
CA THR A 251 23.68 21.10 3.35
C THR A 251 23.83 19.61 3.62
N GLY A 252 22.77 18.95 4.07
CA GLY A 252 22.73 17.53 4.35
C GLY A 252 21.38 16.91 4.00
N ALA A 253 21.40 15.62 3.67
CA ALA A 253 20.19 14.84 3.46
C ALA A 253 20.39 13.39 3.94
N TYR A 254 19.32 12.80 4.46
CA TYR A 254 19.25 11.36 4.66
C TYR A 254 18.63 10.72 3.43
N ILE A 255 19.29 9.73 2.84
CA ILE A 255 18.82 9.02 1.66
C ILE A 255 18.24 7.69 2.12
N HIS A 256 16.94 7.49 1.88
CA HIS A 256 16.21 6.29 2.28
C HIS A 256 16.48 5.13 1.34
N GLY A 257 16.41 5.36 0.04
CA GLY A 257 16.60 4.36 -0.99
C GLY A 257 15.90 4.71 -2.29
N GLU A 258 15.65 3.72 -3.12
CA GLU A 258 15.01 3.92 -4.43
C GLU A 258 13.49 3.95 -4.33
N HIS A 259 12.89 4.84 -5.12
CA HIS A 259 11.46 4.82 -5.42
C HIS A 259 11.25 4.16 -6.79
N ILE A 260 10.51 3.04 -6.82
CA ILE A 260 10.33 2.21 -8.00
C ILE A 260 8.85 2.11 -8.42
N GLN A 261 8.61 1.77 -9.70
CA GLN A 261 7.27 1.66 -10.27
C GLN A 261 6.79 0.21 -10.41
N ASP A 262 7.62 -0.76 -10.09
CA ASP A 262 7.39 -2.20 -10.22
C ASP A 262 7.42 -2.93 -8.86
N PHE A 263 7.07 -2.23 -7.79
CA PHE A 263 6.97 -2.79 -6.46
C PHE A 263 5.84 -3.81 -6.37
N ASN A 264 6.16 -5.02 -5.87
CA ASN A 264 5.22 -6.13 -5.82
C ASN A 264 4.52 -6.22 -4.46
N ASN A 265 3.19 -6.17 -4.48
CA ASN A 265 2.32 -6.29 -3.31
C ASN A 265 1.61 -7.64 -3.32
N LEU A 266 1.54 -8.31 -2.16
CA LEU A 266 0.97 -9.63 -2.02
C LEU A 266 -0.44 -9.59 -1.39
N ASN A 267 -1.43 -10.16 -2.10
CA ASN A 267 -2.76 -10.40 -1.56
C ASN A 267 -2.78 -11.78 -0.85
N LYS A 268 -2.70 -11.75 0.48
CA LYS A 268 -2.68 -12.96 1.30
C LYS A 268 -4.00 -13.73 1.29
N ASP A 269 -5.14 -13.05 1.12
CA ASP A 269 -6.47 -13.67 1.09
C ASP A 269 -6.62 -14.60 -0.13
N ALA A 270 -6.02 -14.24 -1.26
CA ALA A 270 -5.98 -15.09 -2.44
C ALA A 270 -5.22 -16.40 -2.16
N ILE A 271 -4.10 -16.33 -1.43
CA ILE A 271 -3.34 -17.52 -1.03
C ILE A 271 -4.17 -18.38 -0.08
N TRP A 272 -4.85 -17.76 0.91
CA TRP A 272 -5.70 -18.52 1.85
C TRP A 272 -6.85 -19.24 1.16
N ALA A 273 -7.53 -18.60 0.21
CA ALA A 273 -8.61 -19.22 -0.54
C ALA A 273 -8.12 -20.45 -1.33
N VAL A 274 -7.00 -20.32 -2.03
CA VAL A 274 -6.39 -21.44 -2.78
C VAL A 274 -5.87 -22.53 -1.84
N SER A 275 -5.29 -22.16 -0.69
CA SER A 275 -4.83 -23.13 0.32
C SER A 275 -5.99 -23.93 0.91
N THR A 276 -7.15 -23.29 1.11
CA THR A 276 -8.36 -23.98 1.60
C THR A 276 -8.84 -25.03 0.58
N ALA A 277 -8.93 -24.66 -0.70
CA ALA A 277 -9.31 -25.61 -1.77
C ALA A 277 -8.30 -26.76 -1.89
N ALA A 278 -6.99 -26.47 -1.79
CA ALA A 278 -5.95 -27.48 -1.79
C ALA A 278 -6.06 -28.46 -0.61
N LEU A 279 -6.39 -27.96 0.59
CA LEU A 279 -6.60 -28.81 1.77
C LEU A 279 -7.82 -29.71 1.60
N GLN A 280 -8.89 -29.23 0.99
CA GLN A 280 -10.07 -30.03 0.65
C GLN A 280 -9.71 -31.17 -0.31
N GLU A 281 -8.83 -30.92 -1.30
CA GLU A 281 -8.32 -31.96 -2.18
C GLU A 281 -7.50 -33.02 -1.41
N VAL A 282 -6.61 -32.57 -0.53
CA VAL A 282 -5.80 -33.50 0.30
C VAL A 282 -6.71 -34.40 1.15
N ASP A 283 -7.73 -33.81 1.80
CA ASP A 283 -8.70 -34.61 2.58
C ASP A 283 -9.42 -35.63 1.70
N ARG A 284 -9.91 -35.21 0.51
CA ARG A 284 -10.58 -36.13 -0.43
C ARG A 284 -9.68 -37.28 -0.87
N GLN A 285 -8.41 -37.02 -1.20
CA GLN A 285 -7.44 -38.07 -1.54
C GLN A 285 -7.19 -38.98 -0.35
N LEU A 286 -7.03 -38.45 0.86
CA LEU A 286 -6.84 -39.23 2.07
C LEU A 286 -8.03 -40.16 2.36
N GLN A 287 -9.26 -39.70 2.20
CA GLN A 287 -10.45 -40.53 2.39
C GLN A 287 -10.53 -41.65 1.34
N ALA A 288 -10.17 -41.36 0.09
CA ALA A 288 -10.10 -42.35 -0.96
C ALA A 288 -9.04 -43.47 -0.66
N GLU A 289 -7.86 -43.04 -0.19
CA GLU A 289 -6.82 -44.02 0.19
C GLU A 289 -7.22 -44.87 1.42
N LYS A 290 -7.87 -44.25 2.44
CA LYS A 290 -8.42 -45.02 3.60
C LYS A 290 -9.43 -46.07 3.15
N ALA A 291 -10.31 -45.73 2.22
CA ALA A 291 -11.28 -46.70 1.67
C ALA A 291 -10.58 -47.87 0.95
N LYS A 292 -9.53 -47.59 0.14
CA LYS A 292 -8.73 -48.65 -0.51
C LYS A 292 -8.03 -49.54 0.49
N VAL A 293 -7.44 -48.96 1.55
CA VAL A 293 -6.80 -49.72 2.62
C VAL A 293 -7.80 -50.63 3.35
N ALA A 294 -9.00 -50.11 3.63
CA ALA A 294 -10.06 -50.92 4.25
C ALA A 294 -10.50 -52.10 3.37
N ASP A 295 -10.68 -51.88 2.05
CA ASP A 295 -10.99 -52.96 1.09
C ASP A 295 -9.88 -53.99 1.03
N LEU A 296 -8.62 -53.55 0.93
CA LEU A 296 -7.47 -54.47 0.93
C LEU A 296 -7.38 -55.32 2.20
N LEU A 297 -7.60 -54.69 3.37
CA LEU A 297 -7.59 -55.38 4.67
C LEU A 297 -8.70 -56.44 4.71
N ALA A 298 -9.91 -56.12 4.27
CA ALA A 298 -11.01 -57.09 4.20
C ALA A 298 -10.67 -58.27 3.28
N ARG A 299 -10.03 -58.03 2.14
CA ARG A 299 -9.59 -59.08 1.21
C ARG A 299 -8.50 -59.96 1.80
N VAL A 300 -7.51 -59.37 2.49
CA VAL A 300 -6.45 -60.14 3.18
C VAL A 300 -7.07 -61.03 4.27
N THR A 301 -7.95 -60.46 5.11
CA THR A 301 -8.64 -61.22 6.15
C THR A 301 -9.44 -62.40 5.58
N ALA A 302 -10.11 -62.22 4.43
CA ALA A 302 -10.84 -63.28 3.75
C ALA A 302 -9.92 -64.40 3.21
N LEU A 303 -8.71 -64.04 2.78
CA LEU A 303 -7.72 -65.00 2.31
C LEU A 303 -7.07 -65.77 3.45
N GLU A 304 -6.86 -65.21 4.61
CA GLU A 304 -6.29 -65.83 5.81
C GLU A 304 -7.26 -66.80 6.49
N ASN A 305 -8.56 -66.63 6.28
CA ASN A 305 -9.61 -67.48 6.85
C ASN A 305 -10.05 -68.65 5.91
N ASN A 306 -9.45 -68.77 4.73
CA ASN A 306 -9.62 -69.88 3.80
C ASN A 306 -8.42 -70.82 3.82
#